data_d9e52f765bd1fdc46ad6238e10b95c56
#
_entry.id   d9e52f765bd1fdc46ad6238e10b95c56
#
_cell.length_a   1.000
_cell.length_b   1.000
_cell.length_c   1.000
_cell.angle_alpha   90.00
_cell.angle_beta   90.00
_cell.angle_gamma   90.00
#
_symmetry.space_group_name_H-M   'P 1'
#
loop_
_entity.id
_entity.type
_entity.pdbx_description
1 polymer ?
#
loop_
_entity_poly.entity_id
_entity_poly.type
_entity_poly.pdbx_seq_one_letter_code
_entity_poly.pdbx_strand_id
1 'polypeptide(L)'
;IIHPKKGSESKYTAMDLRTMQDWIVARQLYGTPGIAEVNSFGGQLKQYEVAVNPDRLIAMGITIPEIFTALEKNNENTGGAYIDKKPNAYFIRGVGLIGSFDDIKNIVVKTNPNGIPILIKDVAEVQFGSAVRYGAMTYNGEVDAVGGVVMMLKGANSADVVSRIKNKMQTIQKSL
;
A
#
# COMPACT_ATOMS: atom_id res chain seq x y z
N ILE A 1 5.31 17.83 -8.82
CA ILE A 1 6.54 17.04 -8.68
C ILE A 1 6.99 17.18 -7.25
N ILE A 2 7.34 16.05 -6.64
CA ILE A 2 7.93 15.95 -5.31
C ILE A 2 9.36 15.47 -5.47
N HIS A 3 10.29 16.20 -4.91
CA HIS A 3 11.71 15.85 -4.85
C HIS A 3 12.29 16.37 -3.53
N PRO A 4 13.38 15.79 -3.02
CA PRO A 4 14.04 16.28 -1.83
C PRO A 4 14.54 17.72 -2.02
N LYS A 5 14.55 18.51 -0.96
CA LYS A 5 15.24 19.81 -0.99
C LYS A 5 16.74 19.60 -1.07
N LYS A 6 17.44 20.55 -1.70
CA LYS A 6 18.90 20.53 -1.79
C LYS A 6 19.54 20.38 -0.41
N GLY A 7 20.40 19.37 -0.25
CA GLY A 7 21.02 19.00 1.03
C GLY A 7 20.19 18.04 1.90
N SER A 8 19.06 17.54 1.40
CA SER A 8 18.22 16.54 2.08
C SER A 8 18.01 15.28 1.23
N GLU A 9 18.77 15.09 0.17
CA GLU A 9 18.65 14.01 -0.79
C GLU A 9 18.81 12.62 -0.14
N SER A 10 19.70 12.54 0.86
CA SER A 10 19.94 11.28 1.59
C SER A 10 18.89 10.93 2.63
N LYS A 11 17.98 11.86 2.96
CA LYS A 11 16.96 11.63 4.00
C LYS A 11 15.71 10.91 3.50
N TYR A 12 15.43 10.97 2.21
CA TYR A 12 14.22 10.45 1.61
C TYR A 12 14.56 9.50 0.48
N THR A 13 14.04 8.29 0.59
CA THR A 13 14.15 7.30 -0.48
C THR A 13 13.09 7.53 -1.55
N ALA A 14 13.27 6.94 -2.73
CA ALA A 14 12.26 6.96 -3.79
C ALA A 14 10.92 6.33 -3.33
N MET A 15 10.97 5.42 -2.36
CA MET A 15 9.80 4.80 -1.72
C MET A 15 9.08 5.78 -0.79
N ASP A 16 9.83 6.59 -0.02
CA ASP A 16 9.24 7.60 0.86
C ASP A 16 8.55 8.68 0.05
N LEU A 17 9.19 9.19 -1.01
CA LEU A 17 8.62 10.19 -1.91
C LEU A 17 7.32 9.68 -2.56
N ARG A 18 7.29 8.42 -3.00
CA ARG A 18 6.09 7.81 -3.56
C ARG A 18 4.99 7.65 -2.52
N THR A 19 5.34 7.24 -1.32
CA THR A 19 4.41 7.12 -0.20
C THR A 19 3.79 8.48 0.16
N MET A 20 4.59 9.55 0.22
CA MET A 20 4.09 10.92 0.44
C MET A 20 3.15 11.35 -0.68
N GLN A 21 3.48 11.08 -1.93
CA GLN A 21 2.63 11.41 -3.06
C GLN A 21 1.28 10.69 -2.98
N ASP A 22 1.26 9.39 -2.77
CA ASP A 22 0.04 8.59 -2.82
C ASP A 22 -0.85 8.80 -1.58
N TRP A 23 -0.24 8.92 -0.40
CA TRP A 23 -0.98 8.94 0.87
C TRP A 23 -1.24 10.32 1.44
N ILE A 24 -0.44 11.32 1.11
CA ILE A 24 -0.61 12.69 1.59
C ILE A 24 -1.15 13.57 0.47
N VAL A 25 -0.39 13.70 -0.63
CA VAL A 25 -0.69 14.69 -1.67
C VAL A 25 -1.92 14.28 -2.48
N ALA A 26 -1.92 13.08 -3.04
CA ALA A 26 -3.05 12.62 -3.86
C ALA A 26 -4.35 12.60 -3.07
N ARG A 27 -4.34 12.08 -1.84
CA ARG A 27 -5.54 12.02 -0.99
C ARG A 27 -6.12 13.40 -0.66
N GLN A 28 -5.27 14.38 -0.40
CA GLN A 28 -5.73 15.75 -0.14
C GLN A 28 -6.23 16.45 -1.40
N LEU A 29 -5.71 16.10 -2.58
CA LEU A 29 -6.15 16.64 -3.86
C LEU A 29 -7.49 16.05 -4.32
N TYR A 30 -7.77 14.77 -4.06
CA TYR A 30 -9.05 14.13 -4.41
C TYR A 30 -10.28 14.87 -3.86
N GLY A 31 -10.17 15.54 -2.72
CA GLY A 31 -11.26 16.35 -2.15
C GLY A 31 -11.47 17.71 -2.81
N THR A 32 -10.71 18.07 -3.86
CA THR A 32 -10.82 19.37 -4.52
C THR A 32 -11.85 19.32 -5.64
N PRO A 33 -12.87 20.21 -5.66
CA PRO A 33 -13.88 20.21 -6.68
C PRO A 33 -13.31 20.40 -8.08
N GLY A 34 -13.75 19.57 -9.02
CA GLY A 34 -13.31 19.59 -10.43
C GLY A 34 -12.16 18.62 -10.75
N ILE A 35 -11.63 17.88 -9.77
CA ILE A 35 -10.65 16.83 -9.99
C ILE A 35 -11.38 15.49 -10.18
N ALA A 36 -11.02 14.77 -11.24
CA ALA A 36 -11.51 13.42 -11.52
C ALA A 36 -10.58 12.37 -10.89
N GLU A 37 -9.27 12.51 -11.11
CA GLU A 37 -8.29 11.53 -10.71
C GLU A 37 -6.90 12.17 -10.49
N VAL A 38 -6.10 11.55 -9.65
CA VAL A 38 -4.70 11.92 -9.43
C VAL A 38 -3.84 10.68 -9.60
N ASN A 39 -3.05 10.63 -10.68
CA ASN A 39 -2.18 9.51 -10.99
C ASN A 39 -0.74 9.84 -10.63
N SER A 40 -0.07 8.92 -9.96
CA SER A 40 1.32 9.08 -9.51
C SER A 40 2.29 8.38 -10.44
N PHE A 41 3.41 9.05 -10.75
CA PHE A 41 4.49 8.55 -11.59
C PHE A 41 5.83 8.63 -10.89
N GLY A 42 6.72 7.68 -11.18
CA GLY A 42 8.02 7.58 -10.56
C GLY A 42 8.00 7.03 -9.13
N GLY A 43 9.17 7.04 -8.50
CA GLY A 43 9.36 6.46 -7.17
C GLY A 43 9.25 4.94 -7.14
N GLN A 44 9.16 4.38 -5.94
CA GLN A 44 8.97 2.96 -5.68
C GLN A 44 7.72 2.75 -4.84
N LEU A 45 6.80 1.93 -5.32
CA LEU A 45 5.59 1.62 -4.58
C LEU A 45 5.93 0.68 -3.42
N LYS A 46 5.69 1.15 -2.20
CA LYS A 46 5.89 0.37 -0.97
C LYS A 46 4.85 -0.73 -0.87
N GLN A 47 5.31 -1.95 -0.61
CA GLN A 47 4.44 -3.12 -0.41
C GLN A 47 4.99 -4.02 0.70
N TYR A 48 4.13 -4.87 1.25
CA TYR A 48 4.57 -6.00 2.06
C TYR A 48 5.17 -7.05 1.13
N GLU A 49 6.37 -7.48 1.43
CA GLU A 49 7.08 -8.52 0.70
C GLU A 49 7.23 -9.76 1.58
N VAL A 50 6.85 -10.89 1.05
CA VAL A 50 7.07 -12.20 1.65
C VAL A 50 8.18 -12.88 0.86
N ALA A 51 9.42 -12.70 1.31
CA ALA A 51 10.61 -13.25 0.68
C ALA A 51 10.77 -14.73 1.09
N VAL A 52 10.37 -15.64 0.23
CA VAL A 52 10.40 -17.08 0.50
C VAL A 52 11.83 -17.62 0.45
N ASN A 53 12.15 -18.55 1.35
CA ASN A 53 13.41 -19.27 1.35
C ASN A 53 13.21 -20.65 0.68
N PRO A 54 13.82 -20.90 -0.52
CA PRO A 54 13.60 -22.15 -1.26
C PRO A 54 13.99 -23.41 -0.49
N ASP A 55 15.10 -23.35 0.27
CA ASP A 55 15.58 -24.51 1.03
C ASP A 55 14.61 -24.90 2.15
N ARG A 56 14.03 -23.91 2.83
CA ARG A 56 13.00 -24.14 3.86
C ARG A 56 11.72 -24.67 3.26
N LEU A 57 11.31 -24.17 2.07
CA LEU A 57 10.13 -24.68 1.36
C LEU A 57 10.29 -26.17 1.04
N ILE A 58 11.45 -26.57 0.49
CA ILE A 58 11.74 -27.97 0.18
C ILE A 58 11.76 -28.82 1.45
N ALA A 59 12.45 -28.37 2.49
CA ALA A 59 12.56 -29.10 3.75
C ALA A 59 11.20 -29.32 4.44
N MET A 60 10.26 -28.37 4.30
CA MET A 60 8.93 -28.46 4.90
C MET A 60 7.85 -28.97 3.97
N GLY A 61 8.19 -29.30 2.71
CA GLY A 61 7.25 -29.81 1.71
C GLY A 61 6.13 -28.81 1.39
N ILE A 62 6.49 -27.52 1.28
CA ILE A 62 5.57 -26.43 0.98
C ILE A 62 5.85 -25.90 -0.42
N THR A 63 4.80 -25.61 -1.14
CA THR A 63 4.84 -25.01 -2.48
C THR A 63 4.48 -23.53 -2.46
N ILE A 64 4.96 -22.76 -3.43
CA ILE A 64 4.61 -21.35 -3.58
C ILE A 64 3.08 -21.14 -3.71
N PRO A 65 2.33 -21.93 -4.49
CA PRO A 65 0.87 -21.80 -4.53
C PRO A 65 0.18 -21.99 -3.18
N GLU A 66 0.68 -22.86 -2.28
CA GLU A 66 0.13 -23.01 -0.94
C GLU A 66 0.30 -21.73 -0.12
N ILE A 67 1.44 -21.02 -0.26
CA ILE A 67 1.69 -19.72 0.38
C ILE A 67 0.70 -18.66 -0.16
N PHE A 68 0.53 -18.56 -1.49
CA PHE A 68 -0.42 -17.64 -2.09
C PHE A 68 -1.84 -17.87 -1.57
N THR A 69 -2.28 -19.12 -1.55
CA THR A 69 -3.61 -19.50 -1.06
C THR A 69 -3.78 -19.15 0.42
N ALA A 70 -2.74 -19.36 1.23
CA ALA A 70 -2.77 -19.01 2.64
C ALA A 70 -2.87 -17.50 2.86
N LEU A 71 -2.09 -16.70 2.12
CA LEU A 71 -2.13 -15.24 2.19
C LEU A 71 -3.49 -14.68 1.75
N GLU A 72 -4.06 -15.19 0.65
CA GLU A 72 -5.35 -14.76 0.12
C GLU A 72 -6.48 -15.02 1.12
N LYS A 73 -6.56 -16.24 1.67
CA LYS A 73 -7.60 -16.64 2.63
C LYS A 73 -7.52 -15.89 3.97
N ASN A 74 -6.33 -15.41 4.35
CA ASN A 74 -6.13 -14.71 5.62
C ASN A 74 -6.08 -13.18 5.48
N ASN A 75 -6.51 -12.63 4.35
CA ASN A 75 -6.58 -11.18 4.12
C ASN A 75 -7.98 -10.76 3.66
N GLU A 76 -9.01 -11.29 4.29
CA GLU A 76 -10.40 -11.02 3.92
C GLU A 76 -11.25 -10.76 5.17
N ASN A 77 -12.09 -9.72 5.07
CA ASN A 77 -13.12 -9.48 6.08
C ASN A 77 -14.35 -10.33 5.78
N THR A 78 -14.79 -11.10 6.75
CA THR A 78 -16.00 -11.91 6.62
C THR A 78 -17.19 -11.19 7.24
N GLY A 79 -18.24 -10.98 6.45
CA GLY A 79 -19.56 -10.58 6.94
C GLY A 79 -20.22 -11.77 7.64
N GLY A 80 -20.70 -11.56 8.86
CA GLY A 80 -21.35 -12.58 9.65
C GLY A 80 -22.86 -12.39 9.75
N ALA A 81 -23.52 -13.35 10.38
CA ALA A 81 -24.91 -13.25 10.79
C ALA A 81 -25.10 -12.18 11.88
N TYR A 82 -26.31 -11.92 12.24
CA TYR A 82 -26.64 -11.07 13.40
C TYR A 82 -27.23 -11.92 14.52
N ILE A 83 -27.02 -11.48 15.77
CA ILE A 83 -27.66 -12.05 16.94
C ILE A 83 -28.79 -11.11 17.36
N ASP A 84 -30.02 -11.58 17.28
CA ASP A 84 -31.18 -10.83 17.74
C ASP A 84 -31.34 -11.01 19.25
N LYS A 85 -31.08 -9.91 19.99
CA LYS A 85 -31.39 -9.78 21.43
C LYS A 85 -32.29 -8.57 21.60
N LYS A 86 -33.60 -8.81 21.58
CA LYS A 86 -34.60 -7.72 21.76
C LYS A 86 -34.24 -6.87 22.99
N PRO A 87 -34.17 -5.53 22.87
CA PRO A 87 -34.54 -4.70 21.70
C PRO A 87 -33.43 -4.45 20.67
N ASN A 88 -32.23 -5.06 20.81
CA ASN A 88 -31.05 -4.77 19.99
C ASN A 88 -30.66 -5.95 19.12
N ALA A 89 -30.23 -5.67 17.89
CA ALA A 89 -29.53 -6.63 17.01
C ALA A 89 -28.03 -6.36 17.03
N TYR A 90 -27.23 -7.40 17.21
CA TYR A 90 -25.78 -7.35 17.22
C TYR A 90 -25.24 -7.99 15.94
N PHE A 91 -24.55 -7.21 15.12
CA PHE A 91 -23.92 -7.70 13.92
C PHE A 91 -22.56 -8.34 14.24
N ILE A 92 -22.35 -9.56 13.74
CA ILE A 92 -21.06 -10.25 13.83
C ILE A 92 -20.24 -9.85 12.62
N ARG A 93 -19.03 -9.35 12.85
CA ARG A 93 -18.07 -9.04 11.80
C ARG A 93 -16.74 -9.73 12.11
N GLY A 94 -16.29 -10.58 11.21
CA GLY A 94 -14.93 -11.12 11.23
C GLY A 94 -13.97 -10.08 10.62
N VAL A 95 -13.02 -9.56 11.42
CA VAL A 95 -11.97 -8.68 10.94
C VAL A 95 -10.76 -9.54 10.65
N GLY A 96 -10.43 -9.71 9.35
CA GLY A 96 -9.34 -10.56 8.89
C GLY A 96 -8.32 -9.83 8.00
N LEU A 97 -8.45 -8.50 7.84
CA LEU A 97 -7.47 -7.74 7.06
C LEU A 97 -6.15 -7.62 7.82
N ILE A 98 -5.07 -7.86 7.10
CA ILE A 98 -3.70 -7.72 7.59
C ILE A 98 -3.41 -6.25 7.91
N GLY A 99 -2.98 -5.99 9.15
CA GLY A 99 -2.60 -4.65 9.64
C GLY A 99 -1.14 -4.52 10.02
N SER A 100 -0.45 -5.63 10.23
CA SER A 100 0.93 -5.66 10.71
C SER A 100 1.77 -6.79 10.08
N PHE A 101 3.11 -6.70 10.23
CA PHE A 101 3.99 -7.81 9.86
C PHE A 101 3.71 -9.09 10.64
N ASP A 102 3.34 -8.95 11.90
CA ASP A 102 3.10 -10.10 12.76
C ASP A 102 1.85 -10.87 12.36
N ASP A 103 0.84 -10.19 11.83
CA ASP A 103 -0.33 -10.83 11.25
C ASP A 103 0.09 -11.73 10.08
N ILE A 104 0.94 -11.23 9.17
CA ILE A 104 1.45 -12.02 8.04
C ILE A 104 2.31 -13.17 8.51
N LYS A 105 3.25 -12.92 9.42
CA LYS A 105 4.18 -13.93 9.94
C LYS A 105 3.49 -15.11 10.59
N ASN A 106 2.35 -14.89 11.24
CA ASN A 106 1.61 -15.91 11.97
C ASN A 106 0.53 -16.61 11.13
N ILE A 107 0.40 -16.31 9.84
CA ILE A 107 -0.49 -17.04 8.95
C ILE A 107 -0.03 -18.51 8.86
N VAL A 108 -0.96 -19.43 9.06
CA VAL A 108 -0.74 -20.87 8.87
C VAL A 108 -0.79 -21.19 7.39
N VAL A 109 0.31 -21.73 6.85
CA VAL A 109 0.38 -22.20 5.46
C VAL A 109 -0.15 -23.63 5.36
N LYS A 110 0.30 -24.51 6.26
CA LYS A 110 -0.02 -25.93 6.26
C LYS A 110 0.12 -26.51 7.66
N THR A 111 -0.58 -27.59 7.94
CA THR A 111 -0.39 -28.36 9.16
C THR A 111 0.30 -29.68 8.83
N ASN A 112 1.37 -30.00 9.53
CA ASN A 112 2.09 -31.26 9.39
C ASN A 112 1.22 -32.44 9.83
N PRO A 113 1.55 -33.69 9.41
CA PRO A 113 0.84 -34.90 9.86
C PRO A 113 0.79 -35.06 11.38
N ASN A 114 1.75 -34.48 12.10
CA ASN A 114 1.82 -34.48 13.56
C ASN A 114 0.97 -33.39 14.21
N GLY A 115 0.17 -32.64 13.47
CA GLY A 115 -0.69 -31.57 13.98
C GLY A 115 0.02 -30.23 14.24
N ILE A 116 1.30 -30.10 13.89
CA ILE A 116 2.07 -28.86 14.09
C ILE A 116 1.86 -27.92 12.90
N PRO A 117 1.37 -26.68 13.12
CA PRO A 117 1.20 -25.72 12.05
C PRO A 117 2.54 -25.17 11.57
N ILE A 118 2.71 -25.03 10.27
CA ILE A 118 3.83 -24.32 9.63
C ILE A 118 3.34 -22.92 9.27
N LEU A 119 4.05 -21.92 9.77
CA LEU A 119 3.70 -20.50 9.62
C LEU A 119 4.52 -19.85 8.50
N ILE A 120 4.08 -18.70 7.99
CA ILE A 120 4.83 -17.93 6.99
C ILE A 120 6.25 -17.65 7.49
N LYS A 121 6.45 -17.26 8.76
CA LYS A 121 7.78 -16.97 9.33
C LYS A 121 8.75 -18.15 9.31
N ASP A 122 8.24 -19.38 9.22
CA ASP A 122 9.09 -20.58 9.20
C ASP A 122 9.72 -20.80 7.82
N VAL A 123 9.08 -20.29 6.76
CA VAL A 123 9.46 -20.50 5.35
C VAL A 123 9.82 -19.22 4.59
N ALA A 124 9.51 -18.05 5.15
CA ALA A 124 9.72 -16.77 4.50
C ALA A 124 10.11 -15.67 5.50
N GLU A 125 10.73 -14.62 5.01
CA GLU A 125 10.96 -13.37 5.72
C GLU A 125 9.92 -12.34 5.25
N VAL A 126 9.31 -11.63 6.21
CA VAL A 126 8.31 -10.60 5.94
C VAL A 126 8.93 -9.24 6.19
N GLN A 127 8.99 -8.42 5.15
CA GLN A 127 9.62 -7.10 5.16
C GLN A 127 8.87 -6.10 4.29
N PHE A 128 9.29 -4.84 4.31
CA PHE A 128 8.89 -3.91 3.27
C PHE A 128 9.75 -4.11 2.04
N GLY A 129 9.09 -4.27 0.91
CA GLY A 129 9.72 -4.32 -0.40
C GLY A 129 9.16 -3.24 -1.32
N SER A 130 9.66 -3.23 -2.54
CA SER A 130 9.14 -2.36 -3.60
C SER A 130 8.51 -3.19 -4.70
N ALA A 131 7.40 -2.73 -5.23
CA ALA A 131 6.86 -3.29 -6.46
C ALA A 131 7.87 -3.15 -7.60
N VAL A 132 7.78 -4.03 -8.60
CA VAL A 132 8.63 -3.96 -9.80
C VAL A 132 8.49 -2.58 -10.42
N ARG A 133 9.63 -1.94 -10.66
CA ARG A 133 9.70 -0.59 -11.22
C ARG A 133 9.74 -0.66 -12.73
N TYR A 134 8.68 -0.23 -13.40
CA TYR A 134 8.59 -0.18 -14.86
C TYR A 134 9.10 1.14 -15.46
N GLY A 135 9.34 2.16 -14.64
CA GLY A 135 9.80 3.47 -15.08
C GLY A 135 10.38 4.29 -13.93
N ALA A 136 11.11 5.33 -14.30
CA ALA A 136 11.68 6.28 -13.36
C ALA A 136 11.32 7.71 -13.79
N MET A 137 11.23 8.60 -12.83
CA MET A 137 11.13 10.04 -13.04
C MET A 137 12.28 10.73 -12.33
N THR A 138 12.96 11.61 -13.03
CA THR A 138 14.05 12.42 -12.47
C THR A 138 13.69 13.91 -12.51
N TYR A 139 14.23 14.66 -11.57
CA TYR A 139 14.17 16.10 -11.57
C TYR A 139 15.52 16.65 -12.06
N ASN A 140 15.49 17.42 -13.16
CA ASN A 140 16.66 17.97 -13.86
C ASN A 140 17.73 16.93 -14.25
N GLY A 141 17.40 15.65 -14.30
CA GLY A 141 18.37 14.58 -14.58
C GLY A 141 19.30 14.22 -13.42
N GLU A 142 19.14 14.81 -12.24
CA GLU A 142 20.08 14.68 -11.12
C GLU A 142 19.54 13.78 -10.00
N VAL A 143 18.26 13.93 -9.64
CA VAL A 143 17.67 13.22 -8.49
C VAL A 143 16.39 12.49 -8.86
N ASP A 144 16.14 11.38 -8.17
CA ASP A 144 14.86 10.69 -8.27
C ASP A 144 13.73 11.61 -7.77
N ALA A 145 12.67 11.64 -8.54
CA ALA A 145 11.49 12.46 -8.24
C ALA A 145 10.20 11.64 -8.41
N VAL A 146 9.14 12.12 -7.81
CA VAL A 146 7.79 11.57 -7.98
C VAL A 146 6.87 12.66 -8.51
N GLY A 147 6.15 12.35 -9.57
CA GLY A 147 5.17 13.24 -10.17
C GLY A 147 3.75 12.80 -9.88
N GLY A 148 2.85 13.78 -9.77
CA GLY A 148 1.42 13.55 -9.81
C GLY A 148 0.81 14.24 -11.03
N VAL A 149 0.02 13.52 -11.81
CA VAL A 149 -0.79 14.08 -12.89
C VAL A 149 -2.22 14.15 -12.41
N VAL A 150 -2.78 15.34 -12.43
CA VAL A 150 -4.17 15.58 -12.01
C VAL A 150 -5.04 15.67 -13.25
N MET A 151 -6.03 14.80 -13.33
CA MET A 151 -7.04 14.81 -14.38
C MET A 151 -8.28 15.56 -13.91
N MET A 152 -8.77 16.45 -14.78
CA MET A 152 -9.94 17.29 -14.52
C MET A 152 -11.22 16.58 -14.98
N LEU A 153 -12.32 16.84 -14.29
CA LEU A 153 -13.65 16.41 -14.72
C LEU A 153 -14.01 17.06 -16.05
N LYS A 154 -14.62 16.30 -16.96
CA LYS A 154 -15.13 16.81 -18.23
C LYS A 154 -16.18 17.91 -17.98
N GLY A 155 -15.98 19.07 -18.62
CA GLY A 155 -16.88 20.23 -18.47
C GLY A 155 -16.53 21.18 -17.32
N ALA A 156 -15.55 20.86 -16.48
CA ALA A 156 -15.06 21.82 -15.49
C ALA A 156 -14.21 22.92 -16.13
N ASN A 157 -14.14 24.10 -15.49
CA ASN A 157 -13.28 25.19 -15.93
C ASN A 157 -11.83 24.89 -15.52
N SER A 158 -10.93 24.75 -16.49
CA SER A 158 -9.54 24.40 -16.24
C SER A 158 -8.77 25.48 -15.43
N ALA A 159 -9.05 26.76 -15.65
CA ALA A 159 -8.39 27.84 -14.91
C ALA A 159 -8.77 27.81 -13.43
N ASP A 160 -10.04 27.58 -13.11
CA ASP A 160 -10.52 27.47 -11.74
C ASP A 160 -9.94 26.24 -11.03
N VAL A 161 -9.92 25.09 -11.73
CA VAL A 161 -9.36 23.86 -11.15
C VAL A 161 -7.88 24.01 -10.86
N VAL A 162 -7.10 24.58 -11.79
CA VAL A 162 -5.67 24.85 -11.59
C VAL A 162 -5.45 25.81 -10.42
N SER A 163 -6.25 26.86 -10.29
CA SER A 163 -6.16 27.79 -9.16
C SER A 163 -6.42 27.10 -7.83
N ARG A 164 -7.45 26.27 -7.75
CA ARG A 164 -7.77 25.48 -6.55
C ARG A 164 -6.66 24.49 -6.20
N ILE A 165 -6.08 23.81 -7.19
CA ILE A 165 -4.95 22.90 -6.99
C ILE A 165 -3.74 23.67 -6.43
N LYS A 166 -3.40 24.84 -6.99
CA LYS A 166 -2.29 25.66 -6.50
C LYS A 166 -2.48 26.06 -5.04
N ASN A 167 -3.67 26.54 -4.69
CA ASN A 167 -3.99 26.91 -3.31
C ASN A 167 -3.93 25.71 -2.37
N LYS A 168 -4.45 24.57 -2.79
CA LYS A 168 -4.40 23.33 -2.01
C LYS A 168 -2.97 22.85 -1.81
N MET A 169 -2.14 22.91 -2.87
CA MET A 169 -0.71 22.55 -2.79
C MET A 169 0.07 23.41 -1.81
N GLN A 170 -0.22 24.71 -1.70
CA GLN A 170 0.39 25.57 -0.67
C GLN A 170 0.06 25.11 0.75
N THR A 171 -1.16 24.61 0.96
CA THR A 171 -1.56 24.05 2.26
C THR A 171 -0.86 22.71 2.54
N ILE A 172 -0.82 21.83 1.52
CA ILE A 172 -0.15 20.52 1.62
C ILE A 172 1.34 20.69 1.91
N GLN A 173 2.00 21.64 1.24
CA GLN A 173 3.43 21.91 1.41
C GLN A 173 3.81 22.31 2.84
N LYS A 174 2.89 22.83 3.62
CA LYS A 174 3.11 23.15 5.05
C LYS A 174 3.05 21.90 5.95
N SER A 175 2.49 20.81 5.44
CA SER A 175 2.34 19.54 6.17
C SER A 175 3.38 18.46 5.76
N LEU A 176 4.18 18.76 4.74
CA LEU A 176 5.32 17.96 4.27
C LEU A 176 6.62 18.46 4.89
#